data_cd3053285371b41d7c2f5d1788e7d886
#
_entry.id   cd3053285371b41d7c2f5d1788e7d886
#
_cell.length_a   1.000
_cell.length_b   1.000
_cell.length_c   1.000
_cell.angle_alpha   90.00
_cell.angle_beta   90.00
_cell.angle_gamma   90.00
#
_symmetry.space_group_name_H-M   'P 1'
#
loop_
_entity.id
_entity.type
_entity.pdbx_description
1 polymer ?
#
loop_
_entity_poly.entity_id
_entity_poly.type
_entity_poly.pdbx_seq_one_letter_code
_entity_poly.pdbx_strand_id
1 'polypeptide(L)'
;MNEIDWINIIFPKKEPALCQKCREKLELIKGYLCDICSRPIKELDPKFVTDHTCLDCIRWEQDPQLKSTLDKNFSIFIYNDFLKEFIARFKFRGDYELAKAFSKEISSQLKYLDHDILVSIPLSEERIKERGFNQSEALAREAGFSAFDLLIRTHSEKQSKKSRDERITQKQVFQLKEPTNIIQGKNILLIDDIYTTGSTLRQAAKILKEAGANQVQSLTVARG
;
A
#
# COMPACT_ATOMS: atom_id res chain seq x y z
N MET A 1 -28.18 3.21 42.17
CA MET A 1 -27.15 4.25 41.94
C MET A 1 -26.01 3.53 41.23
N ASN A 2 -25.79 3.82 39.96
CA ASN A 2 -24.66 3.21 39.22
C ASN A 2 -23.38 3.88 39.71
N GLU A 3 -22.47 3.13 40.29
CA GLU A 3 -21.14 3.63 40.65
C GLU A 3 -20.44 4.10 39.38
N ILE A 4 -20.03 5.36 39.36
CA ILE A 4 -19.25 5.95 38.29
C ILE A 4 -17.84 5.35 38.40
N ASP A 5 -17.48 4.49 37.47
CA ASP A 5 -16.13 3.89 37.39
C ASP A 5 -15.12 4.95 36.91
N TRP A 6 -14.53 5.69 37.85
CA TRP A 6 -13.55 6.75 37.62
C TRP A 6 -12.30 6.25 36.86
N ILE A 7 -11.98 4.96 36.97
CA ILE A 7 -10.86 4.34 36.23
C ILE A 7 -11.12 4.39 34.73
N ASN A 8 -12.36 4.13 34.29
CA ASN A 8 -12.75 4.23 32.89
C ASN A 8 -12.85 5.67 32.36
N ILE A 9 -13.01 6.67 33.26
CA ILE A 9 -12.97 8.11 32.87
C ILE A 9 -11.52 8.57 32.68
N ILE A 10 -10.61 8.16 33.60
CA ILE A 10 -9.19 8.58 33.55
C ILE A 10 -8.40 7.77 32.52
N PHE A 11 -8.73 6.49 32.36
CA PHE A 11 -8.13 5.56 31.40
C PHE A 11 -9.22 4.94 30.52
N PRO A 12 -9.78 5.70 29.55
CA PRO A 12 -10.81 5.16 28.69
C PRO A 12 -10.27 3.94 27.96
N LYS A 13 -10.95 2.80 28.12
CA LYS A 13 -10.65 1.63 27.31
C LYS A 13 -10.75 2.07 25.86
N LYS A 14 -9.65 1.93 25.09
CA LYS A 14 -9.66 2.19 23.64
C LYS A 14 -10.77 1.33 23.03
N GLU A 15 -11.85 1.97 22.64
CA GLU A 15 -12.89 1.25 21.90
C GLU A 15 -12.30 0.65 20.63
N PRO A 16 -12.68 -0.58 20.28
CA PRO A 16 -12.20 -1.17 19.03
C PRO A 16 -12.71 -0.33 17.87
N ALA A 17 -11.80 0.04 16.95
CA ALA A 17 -12.11 0.84 15.76
C ALA A 17 -13.19 0.21 14.87
N LEU A 18 -13.46 -1.10 15.02
CA LEU A 18 -14.53 -1.84 14.37
C LEU A 18 -15.29 -2.67 15.41
N CYS A 19 -16.61 -2.65 15.33
CA CYS A 19 -17.43 -3.61 16.05
C CYS A 19 -17.13 -5.04 15.54
N GLN A 20 -17.46 -6.04 16.37
CA GLN A 20 -17.17 -7.43 16.04
C GLN A 20 -17.78 -7.87 14.70
N LYS A 21 -19.03 -7.50 14.41
CA LYS A 21 -19.71 -7.82 13.14
C LYS A 21 -18.98 -7.27 11.91
N CYS A 22 -18.39 -6.08 12.03
CA CYS A 22 -17.60 -5.50 10.93
C CYS A 22 -16.23 -6.18 10.81
N ARG A 23 -15.61 -6.54 11.94
CA ARG A 23 -14.32 -7.25 11.94
C ARG A 23 -14.42 -8.64 11.31
N GLU A 24 -15.50 -9.36 11.55
CA GLU A 24 -15.77 -10.69 10.96
C GLU A 24 -15.93 -10.66 9.42
N LYS A 25 -16.23 -9.50 8.85
CA LYS A 25 -16.29 -9.30 7.40
C LYS A 25 -14.94 -9.04 6.74
N LEU A 26 -13.89 -8.84 7.53
CA LEU A 26 -12.52 -8.71 7.05
C LEU A 26 -11.92 -10.10 6.86
N GLU A 27 -11.72 -10.49 5.62
CA GLU A 27 -11.18 -11.79 5.26
C GLU A 27 -9.67 -11.72 5.10
N LEU A 28 -8.92 -12.37 5.99
CA LEU A 28 -7.46 -12.47 5.89
C LEU A 28 -7.05 -13.30 4.67
N ILE A 29 -6.06 -12.83 3.93
CA ILE A 29 -5.40 -13.59 2.88
C ILE A 29 -4.63 -14.75 3.52
N LYS A 30 -4.88 -15.99 3.06
CA LYS A 30 -4.27 -17.22 3.56
C LYS A 30 -4.11 -18.27 2.45
N GLY A 31 -3.29 -19.27 2.71
CA GLY A 31 -3.13 -20.44 1.84
C GLY A 31 -2.08 -20.26 0.76
N TYR A 32 -2.33 -20.82 -0.43
CA TYR A 32 -1.41 -20.74 -1.56
C TYR A 32 -1.52 -19.38 -2.24
N LEU A 33 -0.46 -18.62 -2.21
CA LEU A 33 -0.40 -17.23 -2.69
C LEU A 33 0.61 -17.11 -3.82
N CYS A 34 0.38 -16.15 -4.70
CA CYS A 34 1.40 -15.73 -5.66
C CYS A 34 2.63 -15.21 -4.92
N ASP A 35 3.81 -15.71 -5.27
CA ASP A 35 5.07 -15.39 -4.58
C ASP A 35 5.42 -13.91 -4.64
N ILE A 36 4.93 -13.19 -5.67
CA ILE A 36 5.22 -11.76 -5.87
C ILE A 36 4.13 -10.86 -5.28
N CYS A 37 2.83 -11.12 -5.53
CA CYS A 37 1.79 -10.14 -5.24
C CYS A 37 0.78 -10.54 -4.15
N SER A 38 0.99 -11.66 -3.47
CA SER A 38 0.08 -12.21 -2.44
C SER A 38 -1.35 -12.51 -2.92
N ARG A 39 -1.60 -12.60 -4.24
CA ARG A 39 -2.91 -13.05 -4.74
C ARG A 39 -3.14 -14.51 -4.35
N PRO A 40 -4.30 -14.88 -3.76
CA PRO A 40 -4.68 -16.27 -3.63
C PRO A 40 -4.74 -16.94 -5.00
N ILE A 41 -3.97 -18.02 -5.20
CA ILE A 41 -3.84 -18.68 -6.52
C ILE A 41 -4.54 -20.03 -6.57
N LYS A 42 -4.97 -20.57 -5.44
CA LYS A 42 -5.60 -21.89 -5.36
C LYS A 42 -6.87 -22.00 -6.20
N GLU A 43 -7.65 -20.91 -6.29
CA GLU A 43 -8.93 -20.88 -6.99
C GLU A 43 -8.82 -20.31 -8.41
N LEU A 44 -7.61 -19.93 -8.84
CA LEU A 44 -7.38 -19.49 -10.21
C LEU A 44 -7.33 -20.67 -11.17
N ASP A 45 -7.81 -20.47 -12.40
CA ASP A 45 -7.61 -21.43 -13.48
C ASP A 45 -6.09 -21.68 -13.66
N PRO A 46 -5.61 -22.93 -13.70
CA PRO A 46 -4.19 -23.26 -13.80
C PRO A 46 -3.46 -22.54 -14.95
N LYS A 47 -4.15 -22.19 -16.05
CA LYS A 47 -3.56 -21.41 -17.14
C LYS A 47 -3.11 -20.00 -16.75
N PHE A 48 -3.57 -19.48 -15.61
CA PHE A 48 -3.19 -18.16 -15.08
C PHE A 48 -2.13 -18.23 -13.99
N VAL A 49 -1.53 -19.39 -13.75
CA VAL A 49 -0.51 -19.60 -12.74
C VAL A 49 0.63 -20.44 -13.32
N THR A 50 1.86 -20.02 -13.12
CA THR A 50 3.07 -20.79 -13.44
C THR A 50 4.02 -20.68 -12.27
N ASP A 51 4.54 -21.81 -11.77
CA ASP A 51 5.54 -21.87 -10.68
C ASP A 51 5.21 -20.92 -9.52
N HIS A 52 4.00 -21.04 -8.94
CA HIS A 52 3.48 -20.20 -7.86
C HIS A 52 3.36 -18.70 -8.18
N THR A 53 3.47 -18.31 -9.45
CA THR A 53 3.37 -16.92 -9.89
C THR A 53 2.14 -16.71 -10.75
N CYS A 54 1.32 -15.70 -10.45
CA CYS A 54 0.15 -15.38 -11.26
C CYS A 54 0.54 -14.69 -12.57
N LEU A 55 -0.29 -14.85 -13.61
CA LEU A 55 -0.03 -14.33 -14.96
C LEU A 55 0.24 -12.81 -14.99
N ASP A 56 -0.43 -12.03 -14.13
CA ASP A 56 -0.18 -10.58 -14.05
C ASP A 56 1.25 -10.28 -13.58
N CYS A 57 1.77 -11.04 -12.62
CA CYS A 57 3.15 -10.88 -12.17
C CYS A 57 4.15 -11.36 -13.22
N ILE A 58 3.85 -12.45 -13.94
CA ILE A 58 4.69 -12.90 -15.07
C ILE A 58 4.79 -11.81 -16.14
N ARG A 59 3.67 -11.15 -16.48
CA ARG A 59 3.67 -10.03 -17.44
C ARG A 59 4.51 -8.86 -16.95
N TRP A 60 4.46 -8.54 -15.66
CA TRP A 60 5.31 -7.48 -15.10
C TRP A 60 6.81 -7.80 -15.18
N GLU A 61 7.20 -9.07 -14.97
CA GLU A 61 8.60 -9.48 -15.10
C GLU A 61 9.08 -9.55 -16.58
N GLN A 62 8.15 -9.45 -17.53
CA GLN A 62 8.44 -9.29 -18.96
C GLN A 62 8.50 -7.82 -19.40
N ASP A 63 8.03 -6.88 -18.57
CA ASP A 63 8.05 -5.45 -18.87
C ASP A 63 9.50 -4.90 -18.77
N PRO A 64 10.09 -4.37 -19.87
CA PRO A 64 11.49 -3.93 -19.87
C PRO A 64 11.81 -2.83 -18.86
N GLN A 65 10.81 -2.05 -18.43
CA GLN A 65 10.98 -0.88 -17.56
C GLN A 65 10.68 -1.17 -16.10
N LEU A 66 9.83 -2.16 -15.82
CA LEU A 66 9.30 -2.42 -14.49
C LEU A 66 9.63 -3.82 -13.95
N LYS A 67 10.29 -4.66 -14.74
CA LYS A 67 10.78 -5.96 -14.27
C LYS A 67 11.72 -5.80 -13.10
N SER A 68 11.63 -6.67 -12.11
CA SER A 68 12.51 -6.73 -10.95
C SER A 68 12.59 -5.43 -10.12
N THR A 69 11.62 -4.51 -10.28
CA THR A 69 11.58 -3.26 -9.50
C THR A 69 10.95 -3.48 -8.13
N LEU A 70 9.87 -4.27 -8.05
CA LEU A 70 9.19 -4.64 -6.82
C LEU A 70 9.44 -6.12 -6.53
N ASP A 71 10.20 -6.40 -5.49
CA ASP A 71 10.60 -7.77 -5.14
C ASP A 71 9.41 -8.60 -4.64
N LYS A 72 8.57 -8.03 -3.76
CA LYS A 72 7.37 -8.71 -3.23
C LYS A 72 6.37 -7.71 -2.67
N ASN A 73 5.08 -8.02 -2.81
CA ASN A 73 4.02 -7.36 -2.09
C ASN A 73 3.40 -8.30 -1.06
N PHE A 74 3.19 -7.79 0.13
CA PHE A 74 2.40 -8.44 1.19
C PHE A 74 1.06 -7.74 1.29
N SER A 75 -0.03 -8.49 1.20
CA SER A 75 -1.38 -7.96 1.39
C SER A 75 -2.06 -8.69 2.54
N ILE A 76 -2.82 -7.95 3.35
CA ILE A 76 -3.39 -8.49 4.58
C ILE A 76 -4.76 -9.13 4.32
N PHE A 77 -5.64 -8.43 3.61
CA PHE A 77 -7.03 -8.82 3.41
C PHE A 77 -7.41 -9.02 1.95
N ILE A 78 -8.39 -9.89 1.71
CA ILE A 78 -9.07 -10.01 0.44
C ILE A 78 -9.93 -8.76 0.22
N TYR A 79 -9.86 -8.17 -0.98
CA TYR A 79 -10.62 -6.99 -1.35
C TYR A 79 -12.07 -7.36 -1.71
N ASN A 80 -12.84 -7.78 -0.69
CA ASN A 80 -14.27 -8.09 -0.82
C ASN A 80 -15.14 -6.83 -0.82
N ASP A 81 -16.45 -6.97 -1.05
CA ASP A 81 -17.37 -5.82 -1.15
C ASP A 81 -17.40 -4.97 0.13
N PHE A 82 -17.33 -5.59 1.30
CA PHE A 82 -17.26 -4.85 2.57
C PHE A 82 -16.01 -3.97 2.64
N LEU A 83 -14.84 -4.54 2.34
CA LEU A 83 -13.58 -3.82 2.41
C LEU A 83 -13.50 -2.73 1.32
N LYS A 84 -14.12 -2.97 0.15
CA LYS A 84 -14.25 -1.97 -0.92
C LYS A 84 -15.01 -0.73 -0.45
N GLU A 85 -16.18 -0.92 0.16
CA GLU A 85 -16.97 0.19 0.72
C GLU A 85 -16.22 0.89 1.86
N PHE A 86 -15.56 0.13 2.73
CA PHE A 86 -14.79 0.65 3.84
C PHE A 86 -13.63 1.54 3.36
N ILE A 87 -12.84 1.06 2.41
CA ILE A 87 -11.72 1.84 1.84
C ILE A 87 -12.25 3.03 1.02
N ALA A 88 -13.40 2.93 0.37
CA ALA A 88 -14.02 4.07 -0.31
C ALA A 88 -14.36 5.19 0.69
N ARG A 89 -14.92 4.87 1.86
CA ARG A 89 -15.17 5.85 2.93
C ARG A 89 -13.87 6.48 3.45
N PHE A 90 -12.86 5.65 3.69
CA PHE A 90 -11.53 6.09 4.11
C PHE A 90 -10.90 7.08 3.11
N LYS A 91 -11.12 6.87 1.80
CA LYS A 91 -10.59 7.73 0.74
C LYS A 91 -11.38 9.02 0.51
N PHE A 92 -12.71 8.93 0.46
CA PHE A 92 -13.55 9.98 -0.11
C PHE A 92 -14.40 10.74 0.91
N ARG A 93 -14.48 10.29 2.14
CA ARG A 93 -15.19 10.99 3.21
C ARG A 93 -14.25 11.62 4.24
N GLY A 94 -12.94 11.55 4.03
CA GLY A 94 -11.95 12.11 4.95
C GLY A 94 -11.94 11.44 6.33
N ASP A 95 -12.41 10.19 6.42
CA ASP A 95 -12.61 9.47 7.67
C ASP A 95 -11.29 8.84 8.15
N TYR A 96 -10.39 9.70 8.66
CA TYR A 96 -9.04 9.32 9.12
C TYR A 96 -9.09 8.18 10.16
N GLU A 97 -10.07 8.21 11.08
CA GLU A 97 -10.22 7.23 12.16
C GLU A 97 -10.35 5.79 11.65
N LEU A 98 -10.78 5.60 10.39
CA LEU A 98 -10.87 4.28 9.79
C LEU A 98 -9.50 3.60 9.62
N ALA A 99 -8.40 4.33 9.61
CA ALA A 99 -7.05 3.76 9.61
C ALA A 99 -6.81 2.85 10.83
N LYS A 100 -7.39 3.20 11.98
CA LYS A 100 -7.27 2.40 13.22
C LYS A 100 -7.81 0.99 13.09
N ALA A 101 -8.74 0.76 12.16
CA ALA A 101 -9.33 -0.55 11.93
C ALA A 101 -8.29 -1.61 11.53
N PHE A 102 -7.21 -1.20 10.89
CA PHE A 102 -6.15 -2.05 10.36
C PHE A 102 -4.86 -2.01 11.19
N SER A 103 -4.81 -1.18 12.24
CA SER A 103 -3.59 -0.88 12.99
C SER A 103 -2.90 -2.12 13.56
N LYS A 104 -3.67 -3.08 14.09
CA LYS A 104 -3.15 -4.31 14.68
C LYS A 104 -2.47 -5.19 13.64
N GLU A 105 -3.13 -5.43 12.53
CA GLU A 105 -2.65 -6.29 11.47
C GLU A 105 -1.44 -5.67 10.75
N ILE A 106 -1.48 -4.37 10.47
CA ILE A 106 -0.35 -3.63 9.89
C ILE A 106 0.84 -3.65 10.85
N SER A 107 0.63 -3.34 12.14
CA SER A 107 1.71 -3.36 13.14
C SER A 107 2.36 -4.73 13.25
N SER A 108 1.56 -5.81 13.20
CA SER A 108 2.08 -7.17 13.20
C SER A 108 2.97 -7.45 11.98
N GLN A 109 2.51 -7.05 10.77
CA GLN A 109 3.28 -7.23 9.54
C GLN A 109 4.56 -6.39 9.53
N LEU A 110 4.49 -5.12 9.93
CA LEU A 110 5.65 -4.22 9.97
C LEU A 110 6.74 -4.70 10.93
N LYS A 111 6.37 -5.35 12.03
CA LYS A 111 7.34 -5.96 12.96
C LYS A 111 7.98 -7.25 12.43
N TYR A 112 7.27 -7.96 11.55
CA TYR A 112 7.72 -9.23 10.99
C TYR A 112 8.56 -9.06 9.73
N LEU A 113 8.22 -8.06 8.89
CA LEU A 113 8.90 -7.81 7.62
C LEU A 113 10.22 -7.07 7.86
N ASP A 114 11.31 -7.68 7.40
CA ASP A 114 12.64 -7.05 7.48
C ASP A 114 12.73 -5.86 6.53
N HIS A 115 12.98 -4.67 7.07
CA HIS A 115 13.16 -3.44 6.32
C HIS A 115 13.95 -2.40 7.12
N ASP A 116 14.76 -1.61 6.43
CA ASP A 116 15.49 -0.49 7.03
C ASP A 116 14.64 0.79 7.05
N ILE A 117 13.83 0.99 6.01
CA ILE A 117 13.07 2.22 5.79
C ILE A 117 11.65 1.89 5.33
N LEU A 118 10.65 2.44 6.04
CA LEU A 118 9.25 2.43 5.64
C LEU A 118 8.94 3.70 4.85
N VAL A 119 8.36 3.57 3.64
CA VAL A 119 8.04 4.71 2.76
C VAL A 119 6.57 4.69 2.40
N SER A 120 5.87 5.80 2.62
CA SER A 120 4.47 5.94 2.22
C SER A 120 4.35 6.29 0.73
N ILE A 121 3.38 5.67 0.04
CA ILE A 121 3.04 6.06 -1.34
C ILE A 121 2.39 7.45 -1.32
N PRO A 122 2.93 8.44 -2.05
CA PRO A 122 2.37 9.78 -2.08
C PRO A 122 1.12 9.87 -2.93
N LEU A 123 0.23 10.76 -2.54
CA LEU A 123 -0.90 11.22 -3.35
C LEU A 123 -0.48 12.42 -4.22
N SER A 124 -1.24 12.67 -5.28
CA SER A 124 -1.16 13.96 -5.97
C SER A 124 -1.70 15.09 -5.08
N GLU A 125 -1.26 16.33 -5.31
CA GLU A 125 -1.75 17.49 -4.56
C GLU A 125 -3.28 17.63 -4.61
N GLU A 126 -3.88 17.35 -5.78
CA GLU A 126 -5.34 17.36 -5.94
C GLU A 126 -6.00 16.35 -4.99
N ARG A 127 -5.46 15.13 -4.92
CA ARG A 127 -5.99 14.09 -4.02
C ARG A 127 -5.74 14.40 -2.55
N ILE A 128 -4.63 15.05 -2.20
CA ILE A 128 -4.41 15.53 -0.83
C ILE A 128 -5.46 16.57 -0.45
N LYS A 129 -5.75 17.53 -1.34
CA LYS A 129 -6.80 18.54 -1.12
C LYS A 129 -8.20 17.91 -1.00
N GLU A 130 -8.49 16.92 -1.85
CA GLU A 130 -9.78 16.20 -1.84
C GLU A 130 -9.97 15.34 -0.58
N ARG A 131 -8.92 14.65 -0.14
CA ARG A 131 -9.00 13.65 0.95
C ARG A 131 -8.62 14.20 2.33
N GLY A 132 -7.89 15.31 2.37
CA GLY A 132 -7.41 15.94 3.60
C GLY A 132 -6.16 15.30 4.21
N PHE A 133 -5.80 14.07 3.82
CA PHE A 133 -4.62 13.35 4.34
C PHE A 133 -4.14 12.27 3.38
N ASN A 134 -2.90 11.79 3.59
CA ASN A 134 -2.36 10.64 2.89
C ASN A 134 -2.76 9.35 3.61
N GLN A 135 -3.52 8.47 2.93
CA GLN A 135 -4.00 7.21 3.48
C GLN A 135 -2.86 6.28 3.90
N SER A 136 -1.83 6.18 3.08
CA SER A 136 -0.67 5.30 3.34
C SER A 136 0.10 5.75 4.58
N GLU A 137 0.26 7.06 4.78
CA GLU A 137 0.85 7.63 5.98
C GLU A 137 -0.03 7.41 7.21
N ALA A 138 -1.36 7.61 7.08
CA ALA A 138 -2.31 7.37 8.16
C ALA A 138 -2.28 5.92 8.64
N LEU A 139 -2.21 4.95 7.71
CA LEU A 139 -2.09 3.53 8.04
C LEU A 139 -0.83 3.21 8.83
N ALA A 140 0.33 3.75 8.43
CA ALA A 140 1.59 3.57 9.15
C ALA A 140 1.51 4.18 10.56
N ARG A 141 1.05 5.42 10.66
CA ARG A 141 0.93 6.17 11.92
C ARG A 141 0.02 5.48 12.93
N GLU A 142 -1.17 5.06 12.52
CA GLU A 142 -2.10 4.35 13.39
C GLU A 142 -1.60 2.95 13.80
N ALA A 143 -0.72 2.35 13.01
CA ALA A 143 -0.02 1.11 13.36
C ALA A 143 1.16 1.34 14.33
N GLY A 144 1.50 2.60 14.66
CA GLY A 144 2.58 2.97 15.58
C GLY A 144 3.95 3.12 14.90
N PHE A 145 3.99 3.36 13.58
CA PHE A 145 5.21 3.54 12.79
C PHE A 145 5.23 4.89 12.07
N SER A 146 6.43 5.43 11.88
CA SER A 146 6.64 6.62 11.05
C SER A 146 7.13 6.19 9.68
N ALA A 147 6.40 6.58 8.63
CA ALA A 147 6.83 6.38 7.26
C ALA A 147 7.57 7.63 6.76
N PHE A 148 8.64 7.41 5.99
CA PHE A 148 9.37 8.49 5.31
C PHE A 148 8.58 8.96 4.08
N ASP A 149 8.56 10.26 3.88
CA ASP A 149 7.99 10.93 2.70
C ASP A 149 9.11 11.24 1.69
N LEU A 150 9.62 10.19 1.01
CA LEU A 150 10.75 10.29 0.08
C LEU A 150 10.34 10.53 -1.37
N LEU A 151 9.08 10.29 -1.69
CA LEU A 151 8.58 10.32 -3.05
C LEU A 151 7.57 11.46 -3.23
N ILE A 152 7.57 12.08 -4.40
CA ILE A 152 6.48 12.94 -4.86
C ILE A 152 5.81 12.30 -6.07
N ARG A 153 4.49 12.49 -6.16
CA ARG A 153 3.73 12.11 -7.35
C ARG A 153 3.72 13.27 -8.33
N THR A 154 4.32 13.06 -9.50
CA THR A 154 4.32 14.07 -10.56
C THR A 154 2.92 14.16 -11.18
N HIS A 155 2.45 15.37 -11.41
CA HIS A 155 1.21 15.59 -12.14
C HIS A 155 1.36 15.11 -13.58
N SER A 156 0.53 14.17 -13.99
CA SER A 156 0.27 13.98 -15.41
C SER A 156 -0.72 15.05 -15.87
N GLU A 157 -0.28 16.30 -15.92
CA GLU A 157 -1.12 17.32 -16.55
C GLU A 157 -1.54 16.85 -17.94
N LYS A 158 -2.80 17.14 -18.27
CA LYS A 158 -3.39 17.01 -19.60
C LYS A 158 -2.53 17.77 -20.61
N GLN A 159 -1.42 17.19 -21.04
CA GLN A 159 -0.67 17.71 -22.17
C GLN A 159 -1.37 17.26 -23.45
N SER A 160 -2.54 17.87 -23.71
CA SER A 160 -3.28 17.75 -24.96
C SER A 160 -2.52 18.34 -26.16
N LYS A 161 -1.28 18.82 -25.98
CA LYS A 161 -0.49 19.53 -27.01
C LYS A 161 0.89 18.92 -27.30
N LYS A 162 1.23 17.71 -26.86
CA LYS A 162 2.53 17.10 -27.16
C LYS A 162 2.46 16.15 -28.35
N SER A 163 3.53 16.13 -29.16
CA SER A 163 3.71 15.33 -30.36
C SER A 163 3.64 13.82 -30.10
N ARG A 164 3.43 13.03 -31.18
CA ARG A 164 3.29 11.57 -31.15
C ARG A 164 4.51 10.87 -30.53
N ASP A 165 5.71 11.42 -30.69
CA ASP A 165 6.97 10.85 -30.22
C ASP A 165 7.19 11.04 -28.71
N GLU A 166 6.61 12.09 -28.10
CA GLU A 166 6.64 12.31 -26.65
C GLU A 166 5.63 11.45 -25.86
N ARG A 167 4.73 10.72 -26.56
CA ARG A 167 3.78 9.79 -25.94
C ARG A 167 4.40 8.42 -25.64
N ILE A 168 5.57 8.11 -26.23
CA ILE A 168 6.27 6.83 -26.07
C ILE A 168 7.13 6.80 -24.82
N THR A 169 7.50 7.95 -24.26
CA THR A 169 8.13 8.04 -22.95
C THR A 169 7.06 7.80 -21.89
N GLN A 170 7.04 6.62 -21.30
CA GLN A 170 6.14 6.32 -20.16
C GLN A 170 6.30 7.43 -19.13
N LYS A 171 5.19 8.16 -18.85
CA LYS A 171 5.21 9.28 -17.91
C LYS A 171 5.67 8.75 -16.55
N GLN A 172 6.82 9.21 -16.12
CA GLN A 172 7.33 8.95 -14.79
C GLN A 172 6.32 9.53 -13.77
N VAL A 173 5.64 8.65 -13.03
CA VAL A 173 4.55 9.03 -12.11
C VAL A 173 5.11 9.49 -10.78
N PHE A 174 6.34 9.04 -10.43
CA PHE A 174 6.99 9.36 -9.18
C PHE A 174 8.40 9.90 -9.41
N GLN A 175 8.86 10.73 -8.49
CA GLN A 175 10.23 11.21 -8.39
C GLN A 175 10.66 11.22 -6.92
N LEU A 176 11.97 11.22 -6.65
CA LEU A 176 12.44 11.54 -5.32
C LEU A 176 12.10 12.99 -4.98
N LYS A 177 11.69 13.22 -3.75
CA LYS A 177 11.38 14.56 -3.23
C LYS A 177 12.63 15.43 -3.21
N GLU A 178 13.73 14.83 -2.78
CA GLU A 178 15.06 15.43 -2.75
C GLU A 178 16.11 14.35 -3.02
N PRO A 179 17.26 14.70 -3.62
CA PRO A 179 18.40 13.78 -3.70
C PRO A 179 18.81 13.33 -2.30
N THR A 180 18.97 12.03 -2.11
CA THR A 180 19.30 11.50 -0.78
C THR A 180 20.12 10.23 -0.88
N ASN A 181 21.07 10.07 0.05
CA ASN A 181 21.91 8.88 0.18
C ASN A 181 21.34 7.87 1.19
N ILE A 182 20.23 8.20 1.88
CA ILE A 182 19.66 7.30 2.91
C ILE A 182 19.13 6.00 2.32
N ILE A 183 18.81 5.98 1.02
CA ILE A 183 18.27 4.84 0.29
C ILE A 183 19.36 3.83 -0.10
N GLN A 184 20.60 4.30 -0.26
CA GLN A 184 21.68 3.49 -0.80
C GLN A 184 21.93 2.22 0.02
N GLY A 185 21.80 1.05 -0.64
CA GLY A 185 22.01 -0.27 -0.03
C GLY A 185 20.94 -0.70 0.97
N LYS A 186 19.83 0.05 1.10
CA LYS A 186 18.78 -0.19 2.09
C LYS A 186 17.65 -1.08 1.56
N ASN A 187 17.04 -1.84 2.45
CA ASN A 187 15.80 -2.57 2.23
C ASN A 187 14.62 -1.65 2.51
N ILE A 188 13.83 -1.39 1.48
CA ILE A 188 12.71 -0.45 1.55
C ILE A 188 11.40 -1.23 1.58
N LEU A 189 10.50 -0.83 2.49
CA LEU A 189 9.13 -1.29 2.51
C LEU A 189 8.18 -0.14 2.16
N LEU A 190 7.51 -0.27 1.02
CA LEU A 190 6.44 0.65 0.62
C LEU A 190 5.15 0.30 1.36
N ILE A 191 4.39 1.29 1.83
CA ILE A 191 3.05 1.07 2.38
C ILE A 191 2.00 1.76 1.54
N ASP A 192 0.88 1.05 1.24
CA ASP A 192 -0.27 1.59 0.51
C ASP A 192 -1.56 0.90 0.97
N ASP A 193 -2.72 1.38 0.53
CA ASP A 193 -4.02 0.81 0.91
C ASP A 193 -4.39 -0.45 0.10
N ILE A 194 -4.23 -0.46 -1.23
CA ILE A 194 -4.67 -1.57 -2.09
C ILE A 194 -3.63 -1.89 -3.17
N TYR A 195 -3.32 -3.18 -3.29
CA TYR A 195 -2.67 -3.72 -4.48
C TYR A 195 -3.73 -4.19 -5.48
N THR A 196 -3.91 -3.49 -6.58
CA THR A 196 -4.75 -3.93 -7.71
C THR A 196 -3.90 -4.59 -8.79
N THR A 197 -3.39 -3.82 -9.72
CA THR A 197 -2.46 -4.28 -10.77
C THR A 197 -1.00 -4.28 -10.32
N GLY A 198 -0.65 -3.50 -9.29
CA GLY A 198 0.72 -3.29 -8.84
C GLY A 198 1.47 -2.18 -9.57
N SER A 199 0.86 -1.53 -10.57
CA SER A 199 1.52 -0.49 -11.37
C SER A 199 2.06 0.66 -10.52
N THR A 200 1.26 1.18 -9.59
CA THR A 200 1.68 2.27 -8.68
C THR A 200 2.91 1.89 -7.87
N LEU A 201 2.88 0.72 -7.23
CA LEU A 201 3.97 0.25 -6.38
C LEU A 201 5.25 -0.06 -7.18
N ARG A 202 5.13 -0.64 -8.37
CA ARG A 202 6.29 -0.91 -9.24
C ARG A 202 6.92 0.37 -9.77
N GLN A 203 6.14 1.38 -10.11
CA GLN A 203 6.68 2.68 -10.53
C GLN A 203 7.37 3.42 -9.38
N ALA A 204 6.83 3.36 -8.17
CA ALA A 204 7.49 3.89 -6.97
C ALA A 204 8.77 3.12 -6.65
N ALA A 205 8.72 1.78 -6.71
CA ALA A 205 9.86 0.90 -6.48
C ALA A 205 11.00 1.14 -7.49
N LYS A 206 10.66 1.39 -8.77
CA LYS A 206 11.64 1.75 -9.79
C LYS A 206 12.50 2.95 -9.37
N ILE A 207 11.88 4.03 -8.92
CA ILE A 207 12.60 5.23 -8.47
C ILE A 207 13.51 4.93 -7.29
N LEU A 208 13.05 4.11 -6.35
CA LEU A 208 13.87 3.72 -5.20
C LEU A 208 15.03 2.79 -5.59
N LYS A 209 14.81 1.85 -6.51
CA LYS A 209 15.89 1.00 -7.08
C LYS A 209 16.91 1.83 -7.84
N GLU A 210 16.48 2.79 -8.66
CA GLU A 210 17.37 3.74 -9.37
C GLU A 210 18.17 4.62 -8.39
N ALA A 211 17.62 4.90 -7.19
CA ALA A 211 18.32 5.59 -6.11
C ALA A 211 19.24 4.69 -5.27
N GLY A 212 19.39 3.41 -5.66
CA GLY A 212 20.33 2.48 -5.02
C GLY A 212 19.74 1.61 -3.90
N ALA A 213 18.41 1.49 -3.78
CA ALA A 213 17.83 0.54 -2.83
C ALA A 213 18.27 -0.90 -3.16
N ASN A 214 18.67 -1.65 -2.13
CA ASN A 214 19.00 -3.07 -2.25
C ASN A 214 17.75 -3.90 -2.58
N GLN A 215 16.71 -3.77 -1.78
CA GLN A 215 15.43 -4.44 -1.93
C GLN A 215 14.28 -3.46 -1.81
N VAL A 216 13.21 -3.64 -2.60
CA VAL A 216 11.97 -2.88 -2.47
C VAL A 216 10.79 -3.83 -2.40
N GLN A 217 10.17 -3.89 -1.24
CA GLN A 217 8.95 -4.65 -0.99
C GLN A 217 7.79 -3.70 -0.72
N SER A 218 6.57 -4.23 -0.64
CA SER A 218 5.40 -3.45 -0.27
C SER A 218 4.47 -4.19 0.68
N LEU A 219 3.79 -3.42 1.53
CA LEU A 219 2.70 -3.87 2.39
C LEU A 219 1.44 -3.11 2.02
N THR A 220 0.34 -3.83 1.77
CA THR A 220 -0.96 -3.23 1.48
C THR A 220 -2.05 -3.83 2.36
N VAL A 221 -3.08 -3.04 2.66
CA VAL A 221 -4.24 -3.52 3.43
C VAL A 221 -4.97 -4.58 2.63
N ALA A 222 -5.18 -4.37 1.35
CA ALA A 222 -5.98 -5.25 0.51
C ALA A 222 -5.30 -5.68 -0.79
N ARG A 223 -5.68 -6.88 -1.28
CA ARG A 223 -5.36 -7.41 -2.61
C ARG A 223 -6.65 -7.53 -3.43
N GLY A 224 -6.75 -6.73 -4.50
CA GLY A 224 -7.85 -6.77 -5.46
C GLY A 224 -7.55 -7.55 -6.74
#